data_6a462fb2c3484a53658be6ad99438c16
#
_entry.id   6a462fb2c3484a53658be6ad99438c16
#
_cell.length_a   1.000
_cell.length_b   1.000
_cell.length_c   1.000
_cell.angle_alpha   90.00
_cell.angle_beta   90.00
_cell.angle_gamma   90.00
#
_symmetry.space_group_name_H-M   'P 1'
#
loop_
_entity.id
_entity.type
_entity.pdbx_description
1 polymer ?
#
loop_
_entity_poly.entity_id
_entity_poly.type
_entity_poly.pdbx_seq_one_letter_code
_entity_poly.pdbx_strand_id
1 'polypeptide(L)'
;MPKFIIEHDRPNCIGCGACAAITPEYWTMDDDGKSDIKGSKATKNEKGEIILETLDIEETEFPKNKEAAESCPVNVIHLKKKETGEKII
;
A
#
# COMPACT_ATOMS: atom_id res chain seq x y z
N MET A 1 8.12 9.76 -14.82
CA MET A 1 8.30 10.11 -13.40
C MET A 1 7.07 9.70 -12.61
N PRO A 2 7.24 9.08 -11.43
CA PRO A 2 6.09 8.71 -10.59
C PRO A 2 5.30 9.94 -10.16
N LYS A 3 3.98 9.85 -10.24
CA LYS A 3 3.09 10.96 -9.87
C LYS A 3 2.34 10.73 -8.58
N PHE A 4 2.27 9.48 -8.12
CA PHE A 4 1.51 9.08 -6.95
C PHE A 4 2.37 8.28 -5.99
N ILE A 5 1.98 8.29 -4.72
CA ILE A 5 2.59 7.47 -3.68
C ILE A 5 1.49 6.60 -3.08
N ILE A 6 1.72 5.29 -3.04
CA ILE A 6 0.85 4.37 -2.31
C ILE A 6 1.44 4.13 -0.93
N GLU A 7 0.59 4.18 0.09
CA GLU A 7 0.99 3.95 1.48
C GLU A 7 0.18 2.81 2.08
N HIS A 8 0.84 1.94 2.83
CA HIS A 8 0.21 0.81 3.50
C HIS A 8 0.53 0.84 4.99
N ASP A 9 -0.51 0.99 5.82
CA ASP A 9 -0.39 0.95 7.28
C ASP A 9 -0.42 -0.52 7.72
N ARG A 10 0.74 -1.18 7.61
CA ARG A 10 0.88 -2.60 7.83
C ARG A 10 0.42 -3.08 9.21
N PRO A 11 0.72 -2.38 10.33
CA PRO A 11 0.27 -2.84 11.65
C PRO A 11 -1.24 -3.03 11.78
N ASN A 12 -2.03 -2.25 11.05
CA ASN A 12 -3.48 -2.32 11.09
C ASN A 12 -4.09 -3.18 9.99
N CYS A 13 -3.26 -3.79 9.15
CA CYS A 13 -3.71 -4.72 8.12
C CYS A 13 -4.26 -5.99 8.77
N ILE A 14 -5.46 -6.41 8.36
CA ILE A 14 -6.12 -7.60 8.91
C ILE A 14 -5.88 -8.88 8.08
N GLY A 15 -5.12 -8.76 6.99
CA GLY A 15 -4.79 -9.92 6.17
C GLY A 15 -5.96 -10.48 5.36
N CYS A 16 -6.92 -9.63 4.97
CA CYS A 16 -8.08 -10.08 4.19
C CYS A 16 -7.72 -10.56 2.77
N GLY A 17 -6.54 -10.20 2.28
CA GLY A 17 -6.04 -10.62 0.97
C GLY A 17 -6.67 -9.93 -0.23
N ALA A 18 -7.59 -9.00 -0.03
CA ALA A 18 -8.28 -8.34 -1.14
C ALA A 18 -7.31 -7.57 -2.05
N CYS A 19 -6.36 -6.83 -1.48
CA CYS A 19 -5.38 -6.08 -2.26
C CYS A 19 -4.50 -7.00 -3.11
N ALA A 20 -4.05 -8.12 -2.56
CA ALA A 20 -3.26 -9.11 -3.29
C ALA A 20 -4.07 -9.84 -4.36
N ALA A 21 -5.37 -10.04 -4.12
CA ALA A 21 -6.27 -10.66 -5.10
C ALA A 21 -6.54 -9.73 -6.28
N ILE A 22 -6.72 -8.43 -6.02
CA ILE A 22 -7.01 -7.44 -7.06
C ILE A 22 -5.76 -7.07 -7.84
N THR A 23 -4.64 -6.86 -7.15
CA THR A 23 -3.39 -6.41 -7.76
C THR A 23 -2.20 -7.27 -7.33
N PRO A 24 -2.15 -8.54 -7.75
CA PRO A 24 -1.05 -9.43 -7.38
C PRO A 24 0.32 -8.97 -7.90
N GLU A 25 0.32 -8.05 -8.86
CA GLU A 25 1.53 -7.45 -9.43
C GLU A 25 2.25 -6.55 -8.42
N TYR A 26 1.49 -5.93 -7.52
CA TYR A 26 2.01 -4.96 -6.54
C TYR A 26 1.97 -5.46 -5.11
N TRP A 27 1.11 -6.41 -4.81
CA TRP A 27 0.86 -6.88 -3.45
C TRP A 27 1.11 -8.38 -3.31
N THR A 28 1.67 -8.74 -2.17
CA THR A 28 1.88 -10.15 -1.80
C THR A 28 1.48 -10.35 -0.34
N MET A 29 1.10 -11.58 0.01
CA MET A 29 0.80 -11.92 1.41
C MET A 29 2.06 -12.47 2.06
N ASP A 30 2.35 -11.98 3.26
CA ASP A 30 3.50 -12.43 4.04
C ASP A 30 3.09 -13.56 4.99
N ASP A 31 4.09 -14.22 5.57
CA ASP A 31 3.91 -15.35 6.48
C ASP A 31 3.13 -15.01 7.75
N ASP A 32 3.15 -13.75 8.16
CA ASP A 32 2.40 -13.27 9.33
C ASP A 32 0.91 -13.00 9.03
N GLY A 33 0.46 -13.27 7.81
CA GLY A 33 -0.91 -13.06 7.39
C GLY A 33 -1.24 -11.65 6.94
N LYS A 34 -0.25 -10.78 6.90
CA LYS A 34 -0.43 -9.39 6.42
C LYS A 34 0.09 -9.23 5.01
N SER A 35 -0.43 -8.24 4.28
CA SER A 35 0.04 -7.96 2.93
C SER A 35 1.24 -7.03 2.95
N ASP A 36 2.04 -7.11 1.89
CA ASP A 36 3.18 -6.23 1.65
C ASP A 36 3.09 -5.66 0.24
N ILE A 37 3.58 -4.44 0.06
CA ILE A 37 3.72 -3.84 -1.26
C ILE A 37 5.07 -4.26 -1.82
N LYS A 38 5.08 -4.90 -2.98
CA LYS A 38 6.31 -5.33 -3.65
C LYS A 38 7.16 -4.12 -4.03
N GLY A 39 8.45 -4.16 -3.68
CA GLY A 39 9.39 -3.10 -4.01
C GLY A 39 9.22 -1.83 -3.18
N SER A 40 8.42 -1.85 -2.13
CA SER A 40 8.17 -0.69 -1.29
C SER A 40 9.34 -0.36 -0.37
N LYS A 41 9.36 0.90 0.09
CA LYS A 41 10.19 1.32 1.21
C LYS A 41 9.45 1.04 2.49
N ALA A 42 10.07 0.31 3.40
CA ALA A 42 9.50 0.02 4.71
C ALA A 42 10.06 0.97 5.76
N THR A 43 9.16 1.59 6.53
CA THR A 43 9.54 2.39 7.69
C THR A 43 9.36 1.52 8.93
N LYS A 44 10.39 1.41 9.75
CA LYS A 44 10.39 0.57 10.94
C LYS A 44 10.39 1.43 12.21
N ASN A 45 9.78 0.89 13.26
CA ASN A 45 9.83 1.50 14.58
C ASN A 45 11.10 1.05 15.33
N GLU A 46 11.25 1.46 16.59
CA GLU A 46 12.41 1.11 17.42
C GLU A 46 12.58 -0.39 17.62
N LYS A 47 11.49 -1.15 17.55
CA LYS A 47 11.49 -2.60 17.73
C LYS A 47 11.80 -3.37 16.46
N GLY A 48 11.99 -2.65 15.34
CA GLY A 48 12.24 -3.27 14.04
C GLY A 48 10.98 -3.73 13.32
N GLU A 49 9.80 -3.37 13.81
CA GLU A 49 8.53 -3.71 13.17
C GLU A 49 8.22 -2.70 12.07
N ILE A 50 7.73 -3.19 10.93
CA ILE A 50 7.33 -2.33 9.82
C ILE A 50 6.03 -1.62 10.19
N ILE A 51 6.05 -0.29 10.24
CA ILE A 51 4.87 0.51 10.58
C ILE A 51 4.25 1.19 9.37
N LEU A 52 5.00 1.33 8.28
CA LEU A 52 4.52 1.94 7.06
C LEU A 52 5.31 1.43 5.87
N GLU A 53 4.61 1.14 4.78
CA GLU A 53 5.23 0.82 3.50
C GLU A 53 4.81 1.87 2.48
N THR A 54 5.76 2.37 1.68
CA THR A 54 5.48 3.36 0.65
C THR A 54 6.09 2.94 -0.68
N LEU A 55 5.40 3.24 -1.76
CA LEU A 55 5.86 2.96 -3.11
C LEU A 55 5.41 4.08 -4.05
N ASP A 56 6.36 4.60 -4.82
CA ASP A 56 6.06 5.55 -5.88
C ASP A 56 5.47 4.80 -7.08
N ILE A 57 4.34 5.27 -7.60
CA ILE A 57 3.67 4.65 -8.74
C ILE A 57 3.40 5.67 -9.83
N GLU A 58 3.32 5.17 -11.08
CA GLU A 58 2.97 5.97 -12.24
C GLU A 58 1.46 6.17 -12.34
N GLU A 59 1.06 7.16 -13.13
CA GLU A 59 -0.35 7.44 -13.38
C GLU A 59 -1.09 6.23 -13.97
N THR A 60 -0.42 5.45 -14.79
CA THR A 60 -0.99 4.24 -15.41
C THR A 60 -1.28 3.14 -14.39
N GLU A 61 -0.59 3.15 -13.26
CA GLU A 61 -0.76 2.17 -12.19
C GLU A 61 -1.81 2.58 -11.15
N PHE A 62 -2.20 3.85 -11.19
CA PHE A 62 -3.13 4.42 -10.21
C PHE A 62 -4.49 3.71 -10.16
N PRO A 63 -5.18 3.43 -11.28
CA PRO A 63 -6.51 2.81 -11.21
C PRO A 63 -6.54 1.48 -10.50
N LYS A 64 -5.56 0.62 -10.73
CA LYS A 64 -5.47 -0.70 -10.09
C LYS A 64 -5.23 -0.57 -8.59
N ASN A 65 -4.32 0.31 -8.20
CA ASN A 65 -4.00 0.52 -6.78
C ASN A 65 -5.13 1.22 -6.04
N LYS A 66 -5.86 2.10 -6.73
CA LYS A 66 -7.07 2.72 -6.18
C LYS A 66 -8.12 1.66 -5.87
N GLU A 67 -8.33 0.71 -6.76
CA GLU A 67 -9.26 -0.39 -6.54
C GLU A 67 -8.86 -1.23 -5.33
N ALA A 68 -7.58 -1.53 -5.19
CA ALA A 68 -7.05 -2.25 -4.04
C ALA A 68 -7.29 -1.47 -2.74
N ALA A 69 -7.05 -0.16 -2.75
CA ALA A 69 -7.27 0.69 -1.58
C ALA A 69 -8.74 0.74 -1.18
N GLU A 70 -9.64 0.84 -2.16
CA GLU A 70 -11.08 0.88 -1.92
C GLU A 70 -11.63 -0.44 -1.39
N SER A 71 -10.99 -1.56 -1.75
CA SER A 71 -11.43 -2.89 -1.30
C SER A 71 -10.98 -3.21 0.12
N CYS A 72 -10.06 -2.43 0.69
CA CYS A 72 -9.56 -2.67 2.05
C CYS A 72 -10.62 -2.30 3.09
N PRO A 73 -11.13 -3.25 3.88
CA PRO A 73 -12.22 -2.99 4.82
C PRO A 73 -11.82 -2.14 6.03
N VAL A 74 -10.52 -2.03 6.32
CA VAL A 74 -9.99 -1.25 7.45
C VAL A 74 -9.28 0.02 7.00
N ASN A 75 -9.30 0.32 5.70
CA ASN A 75 -8.75 1.55 5.12
C ASN A 75 -7.30 1.82 5.50
N VAL A 76 -6.45 0.81 5.40
CA VAL A 76 -5.01 0.93 5.70
C VAL A 76 -4.16 1.22 4.47
N ILE A 77 -4.77 1.29 3.30
CA ILE A 77 -4.11 1.60 2.04
C ILE A 77 -4.52 3.00 1.60
N HIS A 78 -3.54 3.86 1.38
CA HIS A 78 -3.78 5.25 1.00
C HIS A 78 -3.02 5.62 -0.25
N LEU A 79 -3.59 6.54 -1.03
CA LEU A 79 -2.96 7.08 -2.24
C LEU A 79 -2.84 8.59 -2.10
N LYS A 80 -1.67 9.12 -2.43
CA LYS A 80 -1.37 10.54 -2.37
C LYS A 80 -0.77 11.02 -3.68
N LYS A 81 -0.95 12.30 -3.99
CA LYS A 81 -0.23 12.94 -5.09
C LYS A 81 1.18 13.26 -4.62
N LYS A 82 2.17 12.83 -5.39
CA LYS A 82 3.58 13.03 -5.02
C LYS A 82 3.98 14.50 -4.98
N GLU A 83 3.48 15.31 -5.91
CA GLU A 83 3.83 16.72 -6.01
C GLU A 83 3.35 17.55 -4.84
N THR A 84 2.12 17.32 -4.39
CA THR A 84 1.46 18.16 -3.38
C THR A 84 1.31 17.47 -2.04
N GLY A 85 1.46 16.15 -2.00
CA GLY A 85 1.19 15.36 -0.81
C GLY A 85 -0.30 15.21 -0.49
N GLU A 86 -1.17 15.66 -1.41
CA GLU A 86 -2.61 15.59 -1.22
C GLU A 86 -3.09 14.14 -1.17
N LYS A 87 -3.80 13.80 -0.10
CA LYS A 87 -4.37 12.47 0.09
C LYS A 87 -5.61 12.30 -0.79
N ILE A 88 -5.61 11.29 -1.66
CA ILE A 88 -6.74 11.00 -2.55
C ILE A 88 -7.71 10.02 -1.89
N ILE A 89 -7.16 9.03 -1.18
CA ILE A 89 -7.97 8.02 -0.49
C ILE A 89 -7.52 7.86 0.96
#